data_33938b835e89bc38b18755c3466066bb
#
_entry.id   33938b835e89bc38b18755c3466066bb
#
_cell.length_a   1.000
_cell.length_b   1.000
_cell.length_c   1.000
_cell.angle_alpha   90.00
_cell.angle_beta   90.00
_cell.angle_gamma   90.00
#
_symmetry.space_group_name_H-M   'P 1'
#
loop_
_entity.id
_entity.type
_entity.pdbx_description
1 polymer ?
#
loop_
_entity_poly.entity_id
_entity_poly.type
_entity_poly.pdbx_seq_one_letter_code
_entity_poly.pdbx_strand_id
1 'polypeptide(L)'
;LRPLDVNPRDWCQAFSINPNSAEGVLITKVVQDLGHGKSYALDDVIFTVKEDKESDLVTRNVVINEFKKAKGWGIFSKEGTPLKNLVKGGQVTVLDVSPYATMASGWEIKALVVGLISRTLFNQRMLARKTEEFKSVDAAMHYFSKNNDEQLKDPLVWLAIDEAHELLPREGKTAATDALITILREGRQPGISLILASQQPGKIHTDVMTQADTVIAHRLTARIDVEALGQLTQSYMRKGLEQEIDMLPRLKGSAVIFDDANERIFPIQMRPRFTWHGGSSPIAVP
;
A
#
# COMPACT_ATOMS: atom_id res chain seq x y z
N LEU A 1 -3.65 -11.14 -10.48
CA LEU A 1 -4.84 -10.65 -9.74
C LEU A 1 -6.12 -11.18 -10.39
N ARG A 2 -7.22 -11.24 -9.62
CA ARG A 2 -8.53 -11.57 -10.19
C ARG A 2 -9.32 -10.27 -10.38
N PRO A 3 -9.98 -10.06 -11.53
CA PRO A 3 -10.84 -8.89 -11.71
C PRO A 3 -11.93 -8.77 -10.65
N LEU A 4 -12.41 -9.91 -10.11
CA LEU A 4 -13.40 -9.99 -9.04
C LEU A 4 -12.95 -9.31 -7.72
N ASP A 5 -11.64 -9.29 -7.46
CA ASP A 5 -11.07 -8.69 -6.24
C ASP A 5 -11.01 -7.15 -6.31
N VAL A 6 -11.18 -6.58 -7.51
CA VAL A 6 -11.12 -5.13 -7.76
C VAL A 6 -12.53 -4.54 -7.70
N ASN A 7 -12.77 -3.62 -6.76
CA ASN A 7 -14.06 -2.97 -6.66
C ASN A 7 -14.25 -1.90 -7.75
N PRO A 8 -15.51 -1.47 -8.02
CA PRO A 8 -15.78 -0.46 -9.05
C PRO A 8 -15.01 0.85 -8.88
N ARG A 9 -14.83 1.31 -7.63
CA ARG A 9 -14.08 2.55 -7.35
C ARG A 9 -12.61 2.43 -7.72
N ASP A 10 -11.99 1.26 -7.46
CA ASP A 10 -10.58 1.04 -7.80
C ASP A 10 -10.40 1.03 -9.32
N TRP A 11 -11.35 0.45 -10.08
CA TRP A 11 -11.35 0.54 -11.52
C TRP A 11 -11.44 1.98 -12.01
N CYS A 12 -12.37 2.76 -11.46
CA CYS A 12 -12.49 4.18 -11.80
C CYS A 12 -11.20 4.94 -11.49
N GLN A 13 -10.57 4.70 -10.35
CA GLN A 13 -9.30 5.33 -9.99
C GLN A 13 -8.16 4.91 -10.92
N ALA A 14 -8.07 3.61 -11.24
CA ALA A 14 -7.04 3.09 -12.14
C ALA A 14 -7.16 3.65 -13.58
N PHE A 15 -8.37 3.99 -13.99
CA PHE A 15 -8.67 4.58 -15.30
C PHE A 15 -8.75 6.11 -15.28
N SER A 16 -8.54 6.75 -14.11
CA SER A 16 -8.72 8.19 -13.91
C SER A 16 -10.11 8.70 -14.33
N ILE A 17 -11.14 7.86 -14.12
CA ILE A 17 -12.54 8.14 -14.42
C ILE A 17 -13.25 8.60 -13.14
N ASN A 18 -14.07 9.66 -13.25
CA ASN A 18 -14.93 10.07 -12.14
C ASN A 18 -16.01 8.98 -11.88
N PRO A 19 -16.12 8.42 -10.66
CA PRO A 19 -17.13 7.40 -10.35
C PRO A 19 -18.59 7.84 -10.62
N ASN A 20 -18.86 9.13 -10.61
CA ASN A 20 -20.18 9.71 -10.83
C ASN A 20 -20.43 10.13 -12.31
N SER A 21 -19.45 9.95 -13.21
CA SER A 21 -19.66 10.15 -14.65
C SER A 21 -20.45 8.98 -15.26
N ALA A 22 -20.91 9.12 -16.50
CA ALA A 22 -21.61 8.06 -17.21
C ALA A 22 -20.77 6.80 -17.33
N GLU A 23 -19.46 6.95 -17.59
CA GLU A 23 -18.49 5.86 -17.66
C GLU A 23 -18.31 5.18 -16.30
N GLY A 24 -18.20 5.97 -15.21
CA GLY A 24 -18.05 5.45 -13.85
C GLY A 24 -19.28 4.69 -13.37
N VAL A 25 -20.47 5.16 -13.71
CA VAL A 25 -21.74 4.47 -13.43
C VAL A 25 -21.82 3.14 -14.20
N LEU A 26 -21.43 3.14 -15.48
CA LEU A 26 -21.41 1.92 -16.30
C LEU A 26 -20.40 0.89 -15.76
N ILE A 27 -19.19 1.34 -15.37
CA ILE A 27 -18.19 0.46 -14.72
C ILE A 27 -18.79 -0.15 -13.44
N THR A 28 -19.42 0.66 -12.62
CA THR A 28 -20.02 0.21 -11.35
C THR A 28 -21.08 -0.83 -11.58
N LYS A 29 -22.02 -0.58 -12.51
CA LYS A 29 -23.09 -1.51 -12.88
C LYS A 29 -22.51 -2.86 -13.33
N VAL A 30 -21.64 -2.85 -14.33
CA VAL A 30 -21.13 -4.08 -14.95
C VAL A 30 -20.28 -4.90 -13.97
N VAL A 31 -19.41 -4.26 -13.18
CA VAL A 31 -18.58 -4.95 -12.19
C VAL A 31 -19.43 -5.54 -11.07
N GLN A 32 -20.49 -4.88 -10.62
CA GLN A 32 -21.42 -5.40 -9.62
C GLN A 32 -22.23 -6.59 -10.17
N ASP A 33 -22.77 -6.49 -11.37
CA ASP A 33 -23.54 -7.55 -11.99
C ASP A 33 -22.71 -8.84 -12.14
N LEU A 34 -21.48 -8.72 -12.62
CA LEU A 34 -20.55 -9.85 -12.73
C LEU A 34 -20.07 -10.36 -11.36
N GLY A 35 -19.99 -9.49 -10.38
CA GLY A 35 -19.55 -9.83 -9.01
C GLY A 35 -20.52 -10.74 -8.25
N HIS A 36 -21.78 -10.82 -8.63
CA HIS A 36 -22.76 -11.77 -8.08
C HIS A 36 -22.57 -13.21 -8.57
N GLY A 37 -21.72 -13.42 -9.57
CA GLY A 37 -21.47 -14.72 -10.20
C GLY A 37 -20.19 -15.41 -9.72
N LYS A 38 -19.78 -16.37 -10.53
CA LYS A 38 -18.46 -17.01 -10.41
C LYS A 38 -17.37 -16.07 -10.90
N SER A 39 -16.10 -16.41 -10.57
CA SER A 39 -14.93 -15.70 -11.09
C SER A 39 -15.04 -15.40 -12.59
N TYR A 40 -14.77 -14.19 -13.01
CA TYR A 40 -14.84 -13.70 -14.38
C TYR A 40 -13.48 -13.17 -14.87
N ALA A 41 -13.31 -13.10 -16.18
CA ALA A 41 -12.14 -12.50 -16.84
C ALA A 41 -12.46 -11.07 -17.32
N LEU A 42 -11.43 -10.30 -17.71
CA LEU A 42 -11.66 -8.97 -18.30
C LEU A 42 -12.43 -9.03 -19.63
N ASP A 43 -12.36 -10.14 -20.36
CA ASP A 43 -13.14 -10.34 -21.58
C ASP A 43 -14.64 -10.39 -21.29
N ASP A 44 -15.04 -10.97 -20.14
CA ASP A 44 -16.44 -11.02 -19.72
C ASP A 44 -16.95 -9.60 -19.43
N VAL A 45 -16.11 -8.75 -18.80
CA VAL A 45 -16.45 -7.33 -18.56
C VAL A 45 -16.64 -6.59 -19.89
N ILE A 46 -15.69 -6.74 -20.82
CA ILE A 46 -15.78 -6.11 -22.14
C ILE A 46 -17.03 -6.57 -22.90
N PHE A 47 -17.36 -7.83 -22.81
CA PHE A 47 -18.57 -8.37 -23.44
C PHE A 47 -19.85 -7.77 -22.83
N THR A 48 -19.95 -7.75 -21.50
CA THR A 48 -21.12 -7.19 -20.78
C THR A 48 -21.30 -5.70 -21.08
N VAL A 49 -20.20 -4.91 -21.16
CA VAL A 49 -20.28 -3.49 -21.57
C VAL A 49 -20.80 -3.35 -22.99
N LYS A 50 -20.43 -4.24 -23.93
CA LYS A 50 -20.93 -4.19 -25.31
C LYS A 50 -22.43 -4.46 -25.41
N GLU A 51 -22.93 -5.37 -24.60
CA GLU A 51 -24.35 -5.76 -24.57
C GLU A 51 -25.23 -4.77 -23.79
N ASP A 52 -24.64 -3.81 -23.07
CA ASP A 52 -25.40 -2.81 -22.34
C ASP A 52 -26.17 -1.90 -23.30
N LYS A 53 -27.49 -1.82 -23.11
CA LYS A 53 -28.41 -1.06 -23.98
C LYS A 53 -28.83 0.29 -23.38
N GLU A 54 -28.48 0.52 -22.12
CA GLU A 54 -28.89 1.73 -21.40
C GLU A 54 -27.91 2.88 -21.61
N SER A 55 -26.62 2.57 -21.81
CA SER A 55 -25.58 3.56 -22.03
C SER A 55 -25.42 3.91 -23.52
N ASP A 56 -25.02 5.14 -23.79
CA ASP A 56 -24.73 5.57 -25.15
C ASP A 56 -23.47 4.91 -25.72
N LEU A 57 -23.30 4.97 -27.04
CA LEU A 57 -22.21 4.32 -27.74
C LEU A 57 -20.83 4.88 -27.37
N VAL A 58 -20.75 6.18 -27.08
CA VAL A 58 -19.46 6.83 -26.75
C VAL A 58 -18.99 6.36 -25.38
N THR A 59 -19.87 6.41 -24.38
CA THR A 59 -19.60 5.90 -23.02
C THR A 59 -19.16 4.44 -23.03
N ARG A 60 -19.86 3.57 -23.77
CA ARG A 60 -19.47 2.17 -23.91
C ARG A 60 -18.08 1.99 -24.51
N ASN A 61 -17.78 2.72 -25.59
CA ASN A 61 -16.50 2.63 -26.26
C ASN A 61 -15.33 3.12 -25.37
N VAL A 62 -15.52 4.16 -24.56
CA VAL A 62 -14.53 4.62 -23.59
C VAL A 62 -14.23 3.50 -22.58
N VAL A 63 -15.26 2.95 -21.93
CA VAL A 63 -15.10 1.90 -20.94
C VAL A 63 -14.48 0.63 -21.53
N ILE A 64 -14.89 0.21 -22.73
CA ILE A 64 -14.28 -0.91 -23.45
C ILE A 64 -12.78 -0.68 -23.68
N ASN A 65 -12.38 0.52 -24.08
CA ASN A 65 -10.99 0.82 -24.34
C ASN A 65 -10.15 0.79 -23.06
N GLU A 66 -10.67 1.28 -21.94
CA GLU A 66 -9.97 1.19 -20.66
C GLU A 66 -9.77 -0.27 -20.20
N PHE A 67 -10.79 -1.11 -20.30
CA PHE A 67 -10.65 -2.54 -19.97
C PHE A 67 -9.73 -3.29 -20.96
N LYS A 68 -9.67 -2.90 -22.22
CA LYS A 68 -8.68 -3.42 -23.18
C LYS A 68 -7.25 -3.03 -22.79
N LYS A 69 -7.04 -1.79 -22.34
CA LYS A 69 -5.74 -1.37 -21.78
C LYS A 69 -5.37 -2.21 -20.55
N ALA A 70 -6.32 -2.37 -19.62
CA ALA A 70 -6.11 -3.19 -18.43
C ALA A 70 -5.76 -4.66 -18.76
N LYS A 71 -6.37 -5.22 -19.80
CA LYS A 71 -5.99 -6.54 -20.31
C LYS A 71 -4.55 -6.58 -20.81
N GLY A 72 -4.09 -5.52 -21.45
CA GLY A 72 -2.71 -5.37 -21.90
C GLY A 72 -1.67 -5.29 -20.76
N TRP A 73 -2.07 -4.98 -19.53
CA TRP A 73 -1.16 -4.98 -18.37
C TRP A 73 -0.63 -6.37 -18.00
N GLY A 74 -1.33 -7.45 -18.39
CA GLY A 74 -0.89 -8.82 -18.15
C GLY A 74 -0.96 -9.28 -16.69
N ILE A 75 -1.58 -8.50 -15.79
CA ILE A 75 -1.66 -8.80 -14.35
C ILE A 75 -2.92 -9.53 -13.95
N PHE A 76 -3.93 -9.56 -14.79
CA PHE A 76 -5.24 -10.16 -14.50
C PHE A 76 -5.39 -11.56 -15.06
N SER A 77 -5.87 -12.45 -14.22
CA SER A 77 -6.24 -13.83 -14.57
C SER A 77 -7.51 -14.21 -13.82
N LYS A 78 -8.32 -15.06 -14.42
CA LYS A 78 -9.58 -15.55 -13.81
C LYS A 78 -9.35 -16.22 -12.46
N GLU A 79 -8.26 -16.97 -12.29
CA GLU A 79 -7.94 -17.69 -11.06
C GLU A 79 -7.05 -16.88 -10.09
N GLY A 80 -6.17 -16.04 -10.62
CA GLY A 80 -5.26 -15.18 -9.84
C GLY A 80 -4.40 -15.93 -8.82
N THR A 81 -3.47 -15.23 -8.16
CA THR A 81 -2.66 -15.80 -7.08
C THR A 81 -3.34 -15.56 -5.73
N PRO A 82 -3.64 -16.62 -4.96
CA PRO A 82 -4.22 -16.46 -3.63
C PRO A 82 -3.26 -15.73 -2.69
N LEU A 83 -3.76 -14.76 -1.94
CA LEU A 83 -2.94 -13.97 -1.01
C LEU A 83 -2.26 -14.83 0.05
N LYS A 84 -2.90 -15.92 0.50
CA LYS A 84 -2.29 -16.89 1.43
C LYS A 84 -0.95 -17.47 0.97
N ASN A 85 -0.68 -17.42 -0.33
CA ASN A 85 0.60 -17.85 -0.89
C ASN A 85 1.67 -16.75 -0.84
N LEU A 86 1.26 -15.49 -0.64
CA LEU A 86 2.15 -14.33 -0.54
C LEU A 86 2.60 -14.08 0.90
N VAL A 87 1.79 -14.44 1.89
CA VAL A 87 2.04 -14.15 3.32
C VAL A 87 2.16 -15.45 4.10
N LYS A 88 3.37 -15.71 4.62
CA LYS A 88 3.67 -16.85 5.48
C LYS A 88 4.55 -16.41 6.64
N GLY A 89 4.32 -16.98 7.83
CA GLY A 89 5.15 -16.72 9.01
C GLY A 89 6.62 -17.03 8.76
N GLY A 90 7.51 -16.13 9.15
CA GLY A 90 8.95 -16.29 8.97
C GLY A 90 9.47 -16.11 7.54
N GLN A 91 8.62 -15.70 6.60
CA GLN A 91 8.97 -15.48 5.19
C GLN A 91 9.01 -13.99 4.86
N VAL A 92 9.98 -13.59 4.04
CA VAL A 92 10.01 -12.31 3.35
C VAL A 92 9.53 -12.52 1.91
N THR A 93 8.46 -11.84 1.53
CA THR A 93 7.94 -11.86 0.16
C THR A 93 8.22 -10.49 -0.47
N VAL A 94 8.86 -10.49 -1.63
CA VAL A 94 9.12 -9.27 -2.40
C VAL A 94 8.14 -9.18 -3.55
N LEU A 95 7.37 -8.10 -3.59
CA LEU A 95 6.51 -7.74 -4.72
C LEU A 95 7.27 -6.74 -5.59
N ASP A 96 7.84 -7.22 -6.67
CA ASP A 96 8.52 -6.36 -7.63
C ASP A 96 7.51 -5.72 -8.59
N VAL A 97 7.33 -4.42 -8.46
CA VAL A 97 6.46 -3.60 -9.33
C VAL A 97 7.27 -2.74 -10.32
N SER A 98 8.59 -2.87 -10.33
CA SER A 98 9.48 -2.10 -11.20
C SER A 98 9.24 -2.33 -12.71
N PRO A 99 8.85 -3.53 -13.18
CA PRO A 99 8.56 -3.74 -14.60
C PRO A 99 7.44 -2.83 -15.14
N TYR A 100 6.53 -2.39 -14.28
CA TYR A 100 5.45 -1.49 -14.70
C TYR A 100 5.90 -0.04 -14.89
N ALA A 101 7.06 0.36 -14.36
CA ALA A 101 7.56 1.75 -14.46
C ALA A 101 7.75 2.23 -15.89
N THR A 102 7.97 1.31 -16.84
CA THR A 102 8.17 1.61 -18.28
C THR A 102 6.87 1.56 -19.10
N MET A 103 5.75 1.16 -18.48
CA MET A 103 4.46 1.07 -19.17
C MET A 103 3.72 2.41 -19.15
N ALA A 104 2.90 2.68 -20.16
CA ALA A 104 2.15 3.93 -20.30
C ALA A 104 1.22 4.23 -19.09
N SER A 105 0.70 3.21 -18.42
CA SER A 105 -0.12 3.31 -17.20
C SER A 105 0.56 2.66 -16.01
N GLY A 106 1.88 2.68 -15.97
CA GLY A 106 2.65 1.94 -14.95
C GLY A 106 2.41 2.40 -13.53
N TRP A 107 2.15 3.68 -13.36
CA TRP A 107 1.81 4.28 -12.08
C TRP A 107 0.47 3.77 -11.53
N GLU A 108 -0.56 3.80 -12.35
CA GLU A 108 -1.90 3.33 -12.01
C GLU A 108 -1.90 1.83 -11.69
N ILE A 109 -1.11 1.06 -12.43
CA ILE A 109 -0.96 -0.38 -12.19
C ILE A 109 -0.31 -0.64 -10.83
N LYS A 110 0.79 0.04 -10.51
CA LYS A 110 1.46 -0.06 -9.20
C LYS A 110 0.48 0.22 -8.07
N ALA A 111 -0.23 1.35 -8.15
CA ALA A 111 -1.17 1.77 -7.14
C ALA A 111 -2.33 0.76 -6.99
N LEU A 112 -2.88 0.25 -8.09
CA LEU A 112 -3.94 -0.76 -8.06
C LEU A 112 -3.47 -2.06 -7.39
N VAL A 113 -2.30 -2.57 -7.77
CA VAL A 113 -1.74 -3.81 -7.21
C VAL A 113 -1.50 -3.68 -5.72
N VAL A 114 -0.82 -2.61 -5.29
CA VAL A 114 -0.52 -2.38 -3.87
C VAL A 114 -1.80 -2.16 -3.07
N GLY A 115 -2.74 -1.38 -3.59
CA GLY A 115 -4.02 -1.11 -2.93
C GLY A 115 -4.85 -2.38 -2.74
N LEU A 116 -4.92 -3.24 -3.76
CA LEU A 116 -5.64 -4.50 -3.71
C LEU A 116 -5.04 -5.47 -2.69
N ILE A 117 -3.71 -5.64 -2.70
CA ILE A 117 -3.01 -6.50 -1.75
C ILE A 117 -3.19 -5.97 -0.33
N SER A 118 -3.01 -4.68 -0.11
CA SER A 118 -3.15 -4.04 1.20
C SER A 118 -4.55 -4.23 1.78
N ARG A 119 -5.60 -4.00 0.98
CA ARG A 119 -6.99 -4.19 1.41
C ARG A 119 -7.31 -5.66 1.71
N THR A 120 -6.87 -6.57 0.83
CA THR A 120 -7.12 -8.00 1.03
C THR A 120 -6.40 -8.49 2.29
N LEU A 121 -5.17 -8.05 2.51
CA LEU A 121 -4.39 -8.35 3.70
C LEU A 121 -5.09 -7.84 4.97
N PHE A 122 -5.56 -6.60 4.96
CA PHE A 122 -6.29 -6.02 6.08
C PHE A 122 -7.54 -6.82 6.42
N ASN A 123 -8.38 -7.13 5.42
CA ASN A 123 -9.61 -7.89 5.61
C ASN A 123 -9.34 -9.31 6.15
N GLN A 124 -8.33 -10.00 5.63
CA GLN A 124 -7.96 -11.34 6.10
C GLN A 124 -7.46 -11.32 7.55
N ARG A 125 -6.59 -10.37 7.88
CA ARG A 125 -6.10 -10.24 9.26
C ARG A 125 -7.21 -9.84 10.24
N MET A 126 -8.16 -8.98 9.83
CA MET A 126 -9.33 -8.65 10.65
C MET A 126 -10.20 -9.89 10.95
N LEU A 127 -10.41 -10.76 9.97
CA LEU A 127 -11.13 -12.03 10.17
C LEU A 127 -10.35 -12.98 11.08
N ALA A 128 -9.05 -13.13 10.85
CA ALA A 128 -8.17 -13.94 11.69
C ALA A 128 -8.19 -13.44 13.15
N ARG A 129 -8.09 -12.12 13.36
CA ARG A 129 -8.11 -11.52 14.70
C ARG A 129 -9.39 -11.83 15.47
N LYS A 130 -10.56 -11.74 14.82
CA LYS A 130 -11.83 -12.14 15.45
C LYS A 130 -11.80 -13.60 15.90
N THR A 131 -11.26 -14.51 15.08
CA THR A 131 -11.13 -15.92 15.43
C THR A 131 -10.15 -16.13 16.58
N GLU A 132 -9.04 -15.40 16.62
CA GLU A 132 -8.05 -15.42 17.71
C GLU A 132 -8.67 -14.95 19.03
N GLU A 133 -9.46 -13.89 19.01
CA GLU A 133 -10.16 -13.36 20.19
C GLU A 133 -11.20 -14.36 20.74
N PHE A 134 -12.01 -14.98 19.88
CA PHE A 134 -12.93 -16.03 20.29
C PHE A 134 -12.21 -17.21 20.95
N LYS A 135 -11.11 -17.68 20.36
CA LYS A 135 -10.30 -18.77 20.93
C LYS A 135 -9.68 -18.38 22.28
N SER A 136 -9.23 -17.14 22.45
CA SER A 136 -8.67 -16.68 23.71
C SER A 136 -9.71 -16.60 24.83
N VAL A 137 -10.93 -16.18 24.52
CA VAL A 137 -12.07 -16.16 25.44
C VAL A 137 -12.48 -17.57 25.82
N ASP A 138 -12.59 -18.47 24.83
CA ASP A 138 -12.93 -19.88 25.07
C ASP A 138 -11.88 -20.58 25.92
N ALA A 139 -10.60 -20.38 25.65
CA ALA A 139 -9.50 -20.89 26.47
C ALA A 139 -9.48 -20.33 27.89
N ALA A 140 -9.86 -19.07 28.08
CA ALA A 140 -9.99 -18.46 29.41
C ALA A 140 -11.15 -19.03 30.22
N MET A 141 -12.25 -19.41 29.55
CA MET A 141 -13.40 -20.06 30.18
C MET A 141 -13.13 -21.54 30.51
N HIS A 142 -12.27 -22.20 29.74
CA HIS A 142 -11.92 -23.62 29.92
C HIS A 142 -10.48 -23.79 30.42
N TYR A 143 -10.17 -23.21 31.58
CA TYR A 143 -8.82 -23.14 32.18
C TYR A 143 -8.08 -24.47 32.32
N PHE A 144 -8.77 -25.62 32.20
CA PHE A 144 -8.21 -26.96 32.34
C PHE A 144 -7.96 -27.71 31.03
N SER A 145 -8.34 -27.17 29.86
CA SER A 145 -8.01 -27.79 28.58
C SER A 145 -6.68 -27.25 28.07
N LYS A 146 -5.57 -27.90 28.47
CA LYS A 146 -4.28 -27.79 27.80
C LYS A 146 -4.45 -28.26 26.36
N ASN A 147 -4.70 -27.37 25.45
CA ASN A 147 -4.53 -27.64 24.03
C ASN A 147 -3.72 -26.55 23.39
N ASN A 148 -2.47 -26.90 23.27
CA ASN A 148 -1.59 -26.81 22.09
C ASN A 148 -1.28 -25.44 21.54
N ASP A 149 0.03 -25.23 21.39
CA ASP A 149 0.77 -24.47 20.39
C ASP A 149 0.20 -24.59 18.96
N GLU A 150 -1.07 -24.22 18.77
CA GLU A 150 -1.55 -23.92 17.41
C GLU A 150 -0.84 -22.64 16.96
N GLN A 151 0.20 -22.80 16.17
CA GLN A 151 0.82 -21.71 15.42
C GLN A 151 -0.30 -20.86 14.79
N LEU A 152 -0.23 -19.55 14.98
CA LEU A 152 -1.12 -18.61 14.32
C LEU A 152 -1.16 -18.93 12.83
N LYS A 153 -2.32 -19.35 12.32
CA LYS A 153 -2.48 -19.70 10.89
C LYS A 153 -2.22 -18.49 10.01
N ASP A 154 -2.55 -17.31 10.53
CA ASP A 154 -2.37 -16.04 9.84
C ASP A 154 -1.36 -15.19 10.62
N PRO A 155 -0.13 -15.02 10.13
CA PRO A 155 0.94 -14.32 10.85
C PRO A 155 0.68 -12.81 10.96
N LEU A 156 1.29 -12.17 11.97
CA LEU A 156 1.43 -10.72 12.00
C LEU A 156 2.31 -10.27 10.81
N VAL A 157 2.02 -9.11 10.25
CA VAL A 157 2.61 -8.69 8.98
C VAL A 157 3.29 -7.33 9.11
N TRP A 158 4.51 -7.25 8.58
CA TRP A 158 5.18 -6.00 8.28
C TRP A 158 5.08 -5.74 6.77
N LEU A 159 4.39 -4.68 6.40
CA LEU A 159 4.28 -4.23 5.01
C LEU A 159 5.25 -3.08 4.79
N ALA A 160 6.34 -3.34 4.07
CA ALA A 160 7.34 -2.33 3.72
C ALA A 160 7.08 -1.81 2.30
N ILE A 161 7.04 -0.49 2.14
CA ILE A 161 6.77 0.19 0.86
C ILE A 161 7.87 1.21 0.62
N ASP A 162 8.58 1.04 -0.48
CA ASP A 162 9.54 2.03 -0.97
C ASP A 162 8.86 3.05 -1.88
N GLU A 163 9.40 4.25 -1.93
CA GLU A 163 8.84 5.43 -2.63
C GLU A 163 7.35 5.66 -2.30
N ALA A 164 7.03 5.60 -1.00
CA ALA A 164 5.65 5.63 -0.51
C ALA A 164 4.88 6.90 -0.91
N HIS A 165 5.55 8.02 -1.19
CA HIS A 165 4.93 9.25 -1.69
C HIS A 165 4.25 9.05 -3.06
N GLU A 166 4.67 8.04 -3.82
CA GLU A 166 4.03 7.64 -5.06
C GLU A 166 2.62 7.05 -4.85
N LEU A 167 2.39 6.37 -3.75
CA LEU A 167 1.14 5.67 -3.43
C LEU A 167 0.26 6.43 -2.45
N LEU A 168 0.89 7.27 -1.65
CA LEU A 168 0.27 8.13 -0.63
C LEU A 168 0.64 9.60 -0.91
N PRO A 169 0.20 10.19 -2.04
CA PRO A 169 0.52 11.56 -2.36
C PRO A 169 -0.17 12.53 -1.40
N ARG A 170 0.47 13.70 -1.16
CA ARG A 170 -0.10 14.76 -0.35
C ARG A 170 -1.38 15.34 -0.95
N GLU A 171 -1.42 15.43 -2.27
CA GLU A 171 -2.57 15.94 -3.02
C GLU A 171 -3.10 14.87 -3.97
N GLY A 172 -4.42 14.76 -4.03
CA GLY A 172 -5.07 13.72 -4.81
C GLY A 172 -5.11 12.36 -4.13
N LYS A 173 -5.49 11.32 -4.87
CA LYS A 173 -5.57 9.93 -4.40
C LYS A 173 -5.16 8.97 -5.51
N THR A 174 -4.56 7.87 -5.11
CA THR A 174 -4.29 6.70 -5.96
C THR A 174 -5.21 5.55 -5.56
N ALA A 175 -5.24 4.48 -6.34
CA ALA A 175 -5.98 3.26 -5.99
C ALA A 175 -5.47 2.58 -4.70
N ALA A 176 -4.25 2.89 -4.24
CA ALA A 176 -3.68 2.40 -2.99
C ALA A 176 -4.01 3.26 -1.77
N THR A 177 -4.30 4.55 -1.96
CA THR A 177 -4.34 5.54 -0.88
C THR A 177 -5.31 5.13 0.23
N ASP A 178 -6.57 4.83 -0.10
CA ASP A 178 -7.59 4.53 0.92
C ASP A 178 -7.27 3.24 1.71
N ALA A 179 -6.73 2.21 1.05
CA ALA A 179 -6.35 0.97 1.71
C ALA A 179 -5.14 1.16 2.66
N LEU A 180 -4.15 1.91 2.23
CA LEU A 180 -2.96 2.20 3.04
C LEU A 180 -3.28 3.13 4.22
N ILE A 181 -4.12 4.14 4.03
CA ILE A 181 -4.58 5.01 5.12
C ILE A 181 -5.39 4.21 6.16
N THR A 182 -6.21 3.26 5.72
CA THR A 182 -6.93 2.36 6.63
C THR A 182 -5.95 1.55 7.48
N ILE A 183 -4.92 0.95 6.86
CA ILE A 183 -3.90 0.21 7.61
C ILE A 183 -3.13 1.14 8.55
N LEU A 184 -2.79 2.34 8.11
CA LEU A 184 -2.07 3.31 8.91
C LEU A 184 -2.81 3.68 10.20
N ARG A 185 -4.13 3.88 10.11
CA ARG A 185 -4.98 4.26 11.25
C ARG A 185 -5.42 3.07 12.12
N GLU A 186 -5.69 1.94 11.49
CA GLU A 186 -6.37 0.81 12.13
C GLU A 186 -5.55 -0.49 12.13
N GLY A 187 -4.37 -0.51 11.52
CA GLY A 187 -3.54 -1.72 11.33
C GLY A 187 -3.07 -2.37 12.62
N ARG A 188 -3.03 -1.61 13.73
CA ARG A 188 -2.67 -2.13 15.05
C ARG A 188 -3.60 -3.26 15.50
N GLN A 189 -4.91 -3.13 15.29
CA GLN A 189 -5.89 -4.13 15.71
C GLN A 189 -5.70 -5.47 14.99
N PRO A 190 -5.62 -5.53 13.65
CA PRO A 190 -5.36 -6.78 12.93
C PRO A 190 -3.90 -7.25 13.01
N GLY A 191 -2.98 -6.46 13.56
CA GLY A 191 -1.57 -6.80 13.66
C GLY A 191 -0.81 -6.62 12.34
N ILE A 192 -1.06 -5.51 11.66
CA ILE A 192 -0.32 -5.08 10.46
C ILE A 192 0.44 -3.80 10.80
N SER A 193 1.75 -3.82 10.60
CA SER A 193 2.61 -2.64 10.73
C SER A 193 3.11 -2.19 9.36
N LEU A 194 3.19 -0.86 9.16
CA LEU A 194 3.74 -0.25 7.95
C LEU A 194 5.16 0.24 8.18
N ILE A 195 6.02 -0.01 7.20
CA ILE A 195 7.31 0.67 7.04
C ILE A 195 7.24 1.42 5.72
N LEU A 196 7.25 2.74 5.78
CA LEU A 196 7.15 3.59 4.61
C LEU A 196 8.48 4.30 4.39
N ALA A 197 9.11 4.10 3.25
CA ALA A 197 10.31 4.81 2.85
C ALA A 197 9.96 5.84 1.77
N SER A 198 10.55 7.03 1.84
CA SER A 198 10.35 8.08 0.84
C SER A 198 11.56 8.99 0.78
N GLN A 199 11.91 9.42 -0.43
CA GLN A 199 12.92 10.46 -0.66
C GLN A 199 12.30 11.86 -0.67
N GLN A 200 10.97 11.98 -0.67
CA GLN A 200 10.24 13.25 -0.78
C GLN A 200 9.16 13.36 0.32
N PRO A 201 9.55 13.52 1.60
CA PRO A 201 8.59 13.62 2.70
C PRO A 201 7.62 14.80 2.55
N GLY A 202 8.01 15.87 1.87
CA GLY A 202 7.12 17.00 1.60
C GLY A 202 5.96 16.68 0.65
N LYS A 203 6.04 15.58 -0.10
CA LYS A 203 4.99 15.13 -1.03
C LYS A 203 4.14 13.98 -0.50
N ILE A 204 4.44 13.46 0.69
CA ILE A 204 3.69 12.34 1.26
C ILE A 204 2.41 12.82 1.95
N HIS A 205 1.41 11.95 2.00
CA HIS A 205 0.12 12.21 2.63
C HIS A 205 0.29 12.60 4.11
N THR A 206 -0.46 13.60 4.56
CA THR A 206 -0.36 14.13 5.92
C THR A 206 -0.60 13.09 7.01
N ASP A 207 -1.49 12.13 6.79
CA ASP A 207 -1.74 11.05 7.76
C ASP A 207 -0.51 10.20 8.04
N VAL A 208 0.37 9.98 7.04
CA VAL A 208 1.64 9.27 7.27
C VAL A 208 2.46 9.99 8.31
N MET A 209 2.51 11.32 8.20
CA MET A 209 3.28 12.15 9.10
C MET A 209 2.69 12.19 10.52
N THR A 210 1.36 12.17 10.65
CA THR A 210 0.67 12.31 11.95
C THR A 210 0.41 10.99 12.67
N GLN A 211 0.52 9.85 11.98
CA GLN A 211 0.27 8.51 12.54
C GLN A 211 1.55 7.67 12.69
N ALA A 212 2.71 8.22 12.34
CA ALA A 212 3.97 7.51 12.47
C ALA A 212 4.47 7.56 13.92
N ASP A 213 4.55 6.41 14.59
CA ASP A 213 5.11 6.29 15.95
C ASP A 213 6.61 6.54 15.97
N THR A 214 7.30 6.21 14.88
CA THR A 214 8.76 6.35 14.77
C THR A 214 9.12 6.87 13.39
N VAL A 215 9.93 7.90 13.33
CA VAL A 215 10.46 8.45 12.08
C VAL A 215 11.99 8.38 12.09
N ILE A 216 12.56 7.83 11.03
CA ILE A 216 14.01 7.81 10.81
C ILE A 216 14.32 8.73 9.64
N ALA A 217 14.89 9.90 9.91
CA ALA A 217 15.26 10.87 8.91
C ALA A 217 16.77 10.81 8.64
N HIS A 218 17.14 10.40 7.44
CA HIS A 218 18.47 10.61 6.92
C HIS A 218 18.65 12.07 6.52
N ARG A 219 19.88 12.46 6.21
CA ARG A 219 20.18 13.84 5.83
C ARG A 219 19.31 14.30 4.65
N LEU A 220 18.59 15.39 4.87
CA LEU A 220 17.80 16.11 3.87
C LEU A 220 18.47 17.42 3.53
N THR A 221 18.33 17.86 2.27
CA THR A 221 18.90 19.12 1.78
C THR A 221 17.83 20.08 1.27
N ALA A 222 16.67 19.56 0.87
CA ALA A 222 15.57 20.38 0.39
C ALA A 222 14.77 20.94 1.58
N ARG A 223 14.62 22.27 1.61
CA ARG A 223 13.92 22.98 2.69
C ARG A 223 12.48 22.50 2.88
N ILE A 224 11.77 22.23 1.79
CA ILE A 224 10.40 21.74 1.82
C ILE A 224 10.28 20.38 2.55
N ASP A 225 11.30 19.53 2.44
CA ASP A 225 11.31 18.21 3.07
C ASP A 225 11.65 18.31 4.56
N VAL A 226 12.55 19.22 4.93
CA VAL A 226 12.87 19.53 6.33
C VAL A 226 11.66 20.15 7.04
N GLU A 227 10.98 21.11 6.39
CA GLU A 227 9.75 21.72 6.91
C GLU A 227 8.63 20.69 7.08
N ALA A 228 8.49 19.74 6.17
CA ALA A 228 7.51 18.65 6.28
C ALA A 228 7.77 17.78 7.51
N LEU A 229 9.02 17.38 7.75
CA LEU A 229 9.39 16.68 8.98
C LEU A 229 9.15 17.52 10.24
N GLY A 230 9.37 18.83 10.16
CA GLY A 230 9.09 19.74 11.27
C GLY A 230 7.60 19.79 11.68
N GLN A 231 6.67 19.36 10.81
CA GLN A 231 5.25 19.25 11.15
C GLN A 231 4.94 18.05 12.07
N LEU A 232 5.84 17.06 12.16
CA LEU A 232 5.72 15.91 13.06
C LEU A 232 5.97 16.29 14.53
N THR A 233 6.68 17.34 14.76
CA THR A 233 7.15 17.71 16.10
C THR A 233 6.32 18.83 16.70
N GLN A 234 6.11 18.79 18.00
CA GLN A 234 5.55 19.92 18.72
C GLN A 234 6.49 21.13 18.58
N SER A 235 5.92 22.33 18.68
CA SER A 235 6.62 23.60 18.34
C SER A 235 7.98 23.78 19.02
N TYR A 236 8.16 23.25 20.23
CA TYR A 236 9.41 23.35 21.00
C TYR A 236 10.51 22.36 20.51
N MET A 237 10.10 21.18 19.96
CA MET A 237 11.04 20.19 19.43
C MET A 237 11.41 20.46 17.98
N ARG A 238 10.62 21.24 17.25
CA ARG A 238 10.82 21.55 15.83
C ARG A 238 12.21 22.14 15.55
N LYS A 239 12.62 23.13 16.34
CA LYS A 239 13.95 23.73 16.21
C LYS A 239 15.07 22.75 16.49
N GLY A 240 14.86 21.83 17.45
CA GLY A 240 15.82 20.78 17.75
C GLY A 240 15.99 19.80 16.58
N LEU A 241 14.89 19.37 15.94
CA LEU A 241 14.93 18.46 14.81
C LEU A 241 15.66 19.08 13.60
N GLU A 242 15.35 20.33 13.26
CA GLU A 242 16.02 21.03 12.15
C GLU A 242 17.54 21.14 12.42
N GLN A 243 17.95 21.47 13.64
CA GLN A 243 19.36 21.56 14.02
C GLN A 243 20.06 20.20 13.96
N GLU A 244 19.43 19.13 14.46
CA GLU A 244 20.00 17.79 14.44
C GLU A 244 20.17 17.27 13.00
N ILE A 245 19.22 17.54 12.11
CA ILE A 245 19.31 17.17 10.68
C ILE A 245 20.45 17.93 9.99
N ASP A 246 20.59 19.22 10.28
CA ASP A 246 21.65 20.05 9.69
C ASP A 246 23.05 19.64 10.19
N MET A 247 23.16 19.23 11.45
CA MET A 247 24.41 18.77 12.07
C MET A 247 24.80 17.33 11.70
N LEU A 248 23.91 16.56 11.02
CA LEU A 248 24.22 15.17 10.63
C LEU A 248 25.52 15.11 9.79
N PRO A 249 26.44 14.21 10.14
CA PRO A 249 27.66 13.99 9.36
C PRO A 249 27.34 13.58 7.91
N ARG A 250 28.22 13.91 6.98
CA ARG A 250 28.11 13.47 5.57
C ARG A 250 28.50 12.00 5.37
N LEU A 251 28.36 11.18 6.41
CA LEU A 251 28.61 9.75 6.36
C LEU A 251 27.35 9.01 5.92
N LYS A 252 27.51 7.97 5.08
CA LYS A 252 26.39 7.10 4.70
C LYS A 252 25.83 6.41 5.94
N GLY A 253 24.51 6.48 6.13
CA GLY A 253 23.84 5.88 7.28
C GLY A 253 23.67 6.80 8.49
N SER A 254 24.19 8.03 8.46
CA SER A 254 23.85 9.01 9.50
C SER A 254 22.37 9.36 9.41
N ALA A 255 21.68 9.35 10.55
CA ALA A 255 20.25 9.64 10.64
C ALA A 255 19.88 10.18 12.02
N VAL A 256 18.66 10.70 12.11
CA VAL A 256 18.00 11.08 13.35
C VAL A 256 16.78 10.18 13.51
N ILE A 257 16.60 9.57 14.68
CA ILE A 257 15.35 8.92 15.05
C ILE A 257 14.52 9.91 15.86
N PHE A 258 13.30 10.07 15.45
CA PHE A 258 12.24 10.71 16.22
C PHE A 258 11.28 9.62 16.72
N ASP A 259 11.14 9.54 18.04
CA ASP A 259 10.22 8.62 18.74
C ASP A 259 9.10 9.46 19.36
N ASP A 260 7.90 9.38 18.76
CA ASP A 260 6.73 10.17 19.19
C ASP A 260 6.25 9.74 20.59
N ALA A 261 6.27 8.44 20.86
CA ALA A 261 5.79 7.90 22.14
C ALA A 261 6.59 8.38 23.35
N ASN A 262 7.90 8.60 23.17
CA ASN A 262 8.80 9.07 24.23
C ASN A 262 9.17 10.55 24.07
N GLU A 263 8.68 11.22 23.04
CA GLU A 263 9.00 12.62 22.70
C GLU A 263 10.53 12.88 22.67
N ARG A 264 11.29 11.99 22.03
CA ARG A 264 12.75 12.05 22.01
C ARG A 264 13.33 12.05 20.61
N ILE A 265 14.43 12.74 20.44
CA ILE A 265 15.23 12.80 19.22
C ILE A 265 16.62 12.24 19.51
N PHE A 266 17.07 11.30 18.68
CA PHE A 266 18.36 10.65 18.82
C PHE A 266 19.13 10.69 17.50
N PRO A 267 20.31 11.32 17.42
CA PRO A 267 21.21 11.09 16.30
C PRO A 267 21.76 9.66 16.35
N ILE A 268 21.78 8.99 15.22
CA ILE A 268 22.24 7.62 15.10
C ILE A 268 23.15 7.42 13.88
N GLN A 269 23.94 6.37 13.94
CA GLN A 269 24.69 5.85 12.80
C GLN A 269 24.19 4.45 12.49
N MET A 270 23.52 4.31 11.33
CA MET A 270 23.07 3.00 10.85
C MET A 270 24.29 2.14 10.52
N ARG A 271 24.29 0.90 11.01
CA ARG A 271 25.34 -0.06 10.68
C ARG A 271 25.35 -0.41 9.20
N PRO A 272 26.48 -0.83 8.63
CA PRO A 272 26.53 -1.39 7.29
C PRO A 272 25.58 -2.59 7.14
N ARG A 273 25.01 -2.75 5.96
CA ARG A 273 24.17 -3.91 5.65
C ARG A 273 25.02 -5.19 5.58
N PHE A 274 24.41 -6.34 5.89
CA PHE A 274 25.02 -7.64 5.70
C PHE A 274 24.74 -8.24 4.32
N THR A 275 23.74 -7.70 3.61
CA THR A 275 23.34 -8.15 2.28
C THR A 275 24.13 -7.42 1.20
N TRP A 276 24.33 -8.07 0.06
CA TRP A 276 24.93 -7.44 -1.11
C TRP A 276 24.08 -6.27 -1.62
N HIS A 277 24.73 -5.21 -2.13
CA HIS A 277 24.06 -4.04 -2.68
C HIS A 277 23.91 -4.18 -4.19
N GLY A 278 22.71 -4.56 -4.66
CA GLY A 278 22.42 -4.67 -6.08
C GLY A 278 22.18 -3.34 -6.81
N GLY A 279 22.06 -2.23 -6.09
CA GLY A 279 21.74 -0.89 -6.64
C GLY A 279 22.95 0.05 -6.77
N SER A 280 24.16 -0.47 -6.99
CA SER A 280 25.32 0.39 -7.31
C SER A 280 25.11 1.01 -8.69
N SER A 281 25.27 2.33 -8.77
CA SER A 281 25.29 3.03 -10.07
C SER A 281 26.34 2.38 -10.98
N PRO A 282 26.01 2.09 -12.26
CA PRO A 282 27.00 1.59 -13.18
C PRO A 282 28.15 2.58 -13.26
N ILE A 283 29.36 2.13 -12.96
CA ILE A 283 30.57 2.93 -13.13
C ILE A 283 30.97 2.73 -14.58
N ALA A 284 31.01 3.81 -15.34
CA ALA A 284 31.68 3.80 -16.64
C ALA A 284 33.16 3.48 -16.35
N VAL A 285 33.57 2.26 -16.64
CA VAL A 285 34.98 1.90 -16.61
C VAL A 285 35.63 2.58 -17.82
N PRO A 286 36.72 3.37 -17.65
CA PRO A 286 37.40 4.02 -18.74
C PRO A 286 38.01 3.01 -19.72
#